data_dc0aaf6cdbdbe8d5c1bdd8073e5e8072
#
_entry.id   dc0aaf6cdbdbe8d5c1bdd8073e5e8072
#
_cell.length_a   1.000
_cell.length_b   1.000
_cell.length_c   1.000
_cell.angle_alpha   90.00
_cell.angle_beta   90.00
_cell.angle_gamma   90.00
#
_symmetry.space_group_name_H-M   'P 1'
#
loop_
_entity.id
_entity.type
_entity.pdbx_description
1 polymer ?
#
loop_
_entity_poly.entity_id
_entity_poly.type
_entity_poly.pdbx_seq_one_letter_code
_entity_poly.pdbx_strand_id
1 'polypeptide(L)'
;MNGGFTLYRDPSLDLDMDLSTITMDTLFATMPSNTIMVAGLDSGWNKDIAPAAAGTLIAVSRYQGRKFAIFNTAGLSDLWIGSMGSSFSGWKPFATAEPPQEYTLPLTDYVTELYGCRYGRDQFGQVVCYGTMTPTREISTDITIATLPAGYRPTNALRVAGIVVDQSGFASVIGIGIATTGEVSVRGDTVPSTAQYVSFSVVFQGG
;
A
#
# COMPACT_ATOMS: atom_id res chain seq x y z
N MET A 1 4.42 3.71 -42.91
CA MET A 1 3.10 4.13 -42.40
C MET A 1 3.36 5.16 -41.31
N ASN A 2 3.02 6.44 -41.54
CA ASN A 2 3.09 7.46 -40.49
C ASN A 2 1.90 7.22 -39.53
N GLY A 3 2.17 6.57 -38.41
CA GLY A 3 1.17 6.28 -37.38
C GLY A 3 0.90 7.49 -36.49
N GLY A 4 0.34 8.56 -37.03
CA GLY A 4 -0.16 9.68 -36.23
C GLY A 4 -1.39 9.25 -35.42
N PHE A 5 -1.54 9.77 -34.19
CA PHE A 5 -2.77 9.65 -33.41
C PHE A 5 -3.72 10.79 -33.76
N THR A 6 -5.02 10.47 -33.88
CA THR A 6 -6.08 11.47 -33.94
C THR A 6 -6.50 11.84 -32.53
N LEU A 7 -6.55 13.13 -32.21
CA LEU A 7 -7.00 13.65 -30.92
C LEU A 7 -8.46 14.11 -31.04
N TYR A 8 -9.33 13.50 -30.23
CA TYR A 8 -10.69 13.98 -30.00
C TYR A 8 -10.74 14.70 -28.66
N ARG A 9 -11.32 15.90 -28.66
CA ARG A 9 -11.43 16.76 -27.47
C ARG A 9 -12.73 16.61 -26.73
N ASP A 10 -13.79 16.31 -27.45
CA ASP A 10 -15.14 16.14 -26.89
C ASP A 10 -15.85 15.01 -27.66
N PRO A 11 -16.07 13.86 -27.00
CA PRO A 11 -16.73 12.73 -27.65
C PRO A 11 -18.18 13.02 -28.04
N SER A 12 -18.87 13.95 -27.38
CA SER A 12 -20.26 14.31 -27.74
C SER A 12 -20.33 15.09 -29.07
N LEU A 13 -19.33 15.94 -29.32
CA LEU A 13 -19.24 16.74 -30.54
C LEU A 13 -18.52 15.99 -31.66
N ASP A 14 -17.41 15.31 -31.33
CA ASP A 14 -16.55 14.68 -32.32
C ASP A 14 -17.05 13.29 -32.78
N LEU A 15 -17.78 12.56 -31.91
CA LEU A 15 -18.26 11.20 -32.16
C LEU A 15 -19.77 11.06 -32.11
N ASP A 16 -20.49 12.17 -31.91
CA ASP A 16 -21.99 12.22 -31.83
C ASP A 16 -22.53 11.21 -30.81
N MET A 17 -21.93 11.17 -29.62
CA MET A 17 -22.25 10.21 -28.58
C MET A 17 -23.01 10.86 -27.43
N ASP A 18 -24.09 10.22 -26.98
CA ASP A 18 -24.76 10.59 -25.73
C ASP A 18 -24.02 10.01 -24.53
N LEU A 19 -23.27 10.86 -23.87
CA LEU A 19 -22.38 10.49 -22.74
C LEU A 19 -23.15 10.15 -21.46
N SER A 20 -24.44 10.45 -21.39
CA SER A 20 -25.30 10.08 -20.25
C SER A 20 -25.71 8.60 -20.28
N THR A 21 -25.63 7.95 -21.43
CA THR A 21 -26.09 6.58 -21.65
C THR A 21 -24.98 5.61 -22.07
N ILE A 22 -23.83 6.13 -22.52
CA ILE A 22 -22.76 5.32 -23.07
C ILE A 22 -22.00 4.56 -21.95
N THR A 23 -21.56 3.35 -22.28
CA THR A 23 -20.64 2.56 -21.44
C THR A 23 -19.20 2.62 -21.97
N MET A 24 -18.22 2.23 -21.17
CA MET A 24 -16.82 2.11 -21.65
C MET A 24 -16.68 1.11 -22.80
N ASP A 25 -17.45 0.03 -22.81
CA ASP A 25 -17.47 -0.93 -23.91
C ASP A 25 -17.92 -0.28 -25.21
N THR A 26 -19.03 0.48 -25.16
CA THR A 26 -19.58 1.21 -26.33
C THR A 26 -18.60 2.29 -26.78
N LEU A 27 -18.06 3.08 -25.85
CA LEU A 27 -17.05 4.11 -26.16
C LEU A 27 -15.87 3.50 -26.92
N PHE A 28 -15.29 2.44 -26.38
CA PHE A 28 -14.17 1.78 -27.04
C PHE A 28 -14.54 1.08 -28.34
N ALA A 29 -15.75 0.56 -28.49
CA ALA A 29 -16.23 -0.02 -29.75
C ALA A 29 -16.29 1.04 -30.87
N THR A 30 -16.71 2.26 -30.51
CA THR A 30 -16.91 3.38 -31.48
C THR A 30 -15.59 4.10 -31.77
N MET A 31 -14.63 4.12 -30.85
CA MET A 31 -13.34 4.80 -31.05
C MET A 31 -12.55 4.20 -32.21
N PRO A 32 -12.17 4.98 -33.22
CA PRO A 32 -11.29 4.51 -34.29
C PRO A 32 -9.92 4.06 -33.76
N SER A 33 -9.23 3.22 -34.53
CA SER A 33 -7.84 2.85 -34.22
C SER A 33 -6.91 4.07 -34.27
N ASN A 34 -5.86 4.07 -33.45
CA ASN A 34 -4.86 5.15 -33.34
C ASN A 34 -5.51 6.49 -32.92
N THR A 35 -6.40 6.44 -31.95
CA THR A 35 -7.10 7.60 -31.44
C THR A 35 -6.80 7.81 -29.96
N ILE A 36 -6.64 9.07 -29.58
CA ILE A 36 -6.63 9.53 -28.19
C ILE A 36 -7.82 10.46 -28.03
N MET A 37 -8.64 10.20 -27.01
CA MET A 37 -9.74 11.05 -26.60
C MET A 37 -9.45 11.63 -25.22
N VAL A 38 -9.69 12.91 -25.05
CA VAL A 38 -9.62 13.60 -23.76
C VAL A 38 -10.93 14.30 -23.52
N ALA A 39 -11.60 14.00 -22.42
CA ALA A 39 -12.88 14.57 -22.06
C ALA A 39 -12.91 15.02 -20.60
N GLY A 40 -13.39 16.22 -20.35
CA GLY A 40 -13.79 16.66 -19.01
C GLY A 40 -15.17 16.11 -18.71
N LEU A 41 -15.32 15.43 -17.58
CA LEU A 41 -16.57 14.85 -17.13
C LEU A 41 -17.16 15.67 -15.99
N ASP A 42 -18.44 16.04 -16.14
CA ASP A 42 -19.26 16.67 -15.11
C ASP A 42 -20.29 15.68 -14.55
N SER A 43 -21.11 16.12 -13.59
CA SER A 43 -22.05 15.27 -12.83
C SER A 43 -23.19 14.59 -13.65
N GLY A 44 -23.29 14.81 -14.96
CA GLY A 44 -24.33 14.22 -15.83
C GLY A 44 -23.94 12.94 -16.56
N TRP A 45 -22.74 12.42 -16.34
CA TRP A 45 -22.23 11.25 -17.06
C TRP A 45 -22.73 9.93 -16.51
N ASN A 46 -22.78 8.92 -17.39
CA ASN A 46 -23.07 7.55 -16.96
C ASN A 46 -21.96 7.06 -16.02
N LYS A 47 -22.34 6.52 -14.86
CA LYS A 47 -21.39 5.99 -13.86
C LYS A 47 -20.53 4.83 -14.38
N ASP A 48 -20.94 4.16 -15.45
CA ASP A 48 -20.18 3.08 -16.07
C ASP A 48 -18.98 3.59 -16.88
N ILE A 49 -18.95 4.89 -17.25
CA ILE A 49 -17.83 5.50 -17.96
C ILE A 49 -16.69 5.88 -17.02
N ALA A 50 -17.01 6.31 -15.80
CA ALA A 50 -16.01 6.84 -14.88
C ALA A 50 -16.27 6.37 -13.45
N PRO A 51 -15.20 6.16 -12.66
CA PRO A 51 -15.31 5.70 -11.26
C PRO A 51 -15.80 6.80 -10.31
N ALA A 52 -15.90 8.05 -10.77
CA ALA A 52 -16.35 9.19 -9.98
C ALA A 52 -17.22 10.15 -10.81
N ALA A 53 -17.97 11.02 -10.12
CA ALA A 53 -18.97 11.90 -10.74
C ALA A 53 -18.38 13.02 -11.62
N ALA A 54 -17.12 13.41 -11.39
CA ALA A 54 -16.45 14.44 -12.18
C ALA A 54 -14.94 14.19 -12.25
N GLY A 55 -14.33 14.59 -13.36
CA GLY A 55 -12.90 14.41 -13.59
C GLY A 55 -12.49 14.54 -15.04
N THR A 56 -11.33 14.05 -15.37
CA THR A 56 -10.80 13.99 -16.73
C THR A 56 -10.61 12.55 -17.16
N LEU A 57 -11.24 12.17 -18.26
CA LEU A 57 -11.08 10.89 -18.93
C LEU A 57 -10.09 11.05 -20.10
N ILE A 58 -9.08 10.17 -20.13
CA ILE A 58 -8.20 9.98 -21.28
C ILE A 58 -8.37 8.55 -21.77
N ALA A 59 -8.92 8.36 -22.95
CA ALA A 59 -9.07 7.05 -23.57
C ALA A 59 -8.15 6.92 -24.79
N VAL A 60 -7.49 5.77 -24.91
CA VAL A 60 -6.52 5.49 -25.97
C VAL A 60 -6.93 4.22 -26.70
N SER A 61 -7.11 4.32 -28.02
CA SER A 61 -7.33 3.20 -28.92
C SER A 61 -6.14 3.03 -29.84
N ARG A 62 -5.44 1.88 -29.74
CA ARG A 62 -4.32 1.52 -30.60
C ARG A 62 -4.75 0.51 -31.68
N TYR A 63 -3.87 0.28 -32.62
CA TYR A 63 -4.01 -0.76 -33.65
C TYR A 63 -4.24 -2.14 -33.01
N GLN A 64 -5.03 -2.99 -33.64
CA GLN A 64 -5.39 -4.35 -33.18
C GLN A 64 -6.21 -4.41 -31.87
N GLY A 65 -7.07 -3.42 -31.61
CA GLY A 65 -8.04 -3.50 -30.51
C GLY A 65 -7.46 -3.32 -29.11
N ARG A 66 -6.17 -2.97 -28.97
CA ARG A 66 -5.55 -2.62 -27.69
C ARG A 66 -6.02 -1.25 -27.25
N LYS A 67 -6.82 -1.20 -26.21
CA LYS A 67 -7.44 0.03 -25.70
C LYS A 67 -7.27 0.10 -24.19
N PHE A 68 -7.05 1.31 -23.68
CA PHE A 68 -7.02 1.58 -22.25
C PHE A 68 -7.54 2.99 -21.97
N ALA A 69 -7.94 3.23 -20.74
CA ALA A 69 -8.32 4.54 -20.28
C ALA A 69 -7.69 4.88 -18.94
N ILE A 70 -7.48 6.17 -18.72
CA ILE A 70 -7.06 6.76 -17.47
C ILE A 70 -8.13 7.76 -17.07
N PHE A 71 -8.52 7.75 -15.79
CA PHE A 71 -9.43 8.73 -15.24
C PHE A 71 -8.81 9.39 -14.01
N ASN A 72 -8.80 10.73 -14.01
CA ASN A 72 -8.38 11.53 -12.88
C ASN A 72 -9.58 12.26 -12.29
N THR A 73 -9.84 12.08 -11.00
CA THR A 73 -10.95 12.75 -10.31
C THR A 73 -10.74 14.28 -10.25
N ALA A 74 -11.82 15.04 -10.23
CA ALA A 74 -11.75 16.51 -10.21
C ALA A 74 -10.99 17.09 -9.00
N GLY A 75 -10.94 16.36 -7.88
CA GLY A 75 -10.16 16.73 -6.70
C GLY A 75 -8.68 16.36 -6.77
N LEU A 76 -8.19 15.78 -7.88
CA LEU A 76 -6.81 15.31 -8.10
C LEU A 76 -6.32 14.27 -7.07
N SER A 77 -7.21 13.72 -6.26
CA SER A 77 -6.86 12.76 -5.21
C SER A 77 -6.65 11.35 -5.75
N ASP A 78 -7.38 10.99 -6.81
CA ASP A 78 -7.40 9.61 -7.29
C ASP A 78 -7.19 9.53 -8.80
N LEU A 79 -6.30 8.64 -9.17
CA LEU A 79 -6.05 8.24 -10.55
C LEU A 79 -6.51 6.80 -10.74
N TRP A 80 -7.26 6.54 -11.81
CA TRP A 80 -7.79 5.22 -12.14
C TRP A 80 -7.32 4.79 -13.52
N ILE A 81 -7.13 3.49 -13.70
CA ILE A 81 -6.79 2.89 -14.98
C ILE A 81 -7.76 1.74 -15.30
N GLY A 82 -8.15 1.65 -16.55
CA GLY A 82 -8.94 0.54 -17.07
C GLY A 82 -8.44 0.11 -18.44
N SER A 83 -8.59 -1.15 -18.78
CA SER A 83 -8.17 -1.71 -20.07
C SER A 83 -9.30 -2.47 -20.73
N MET A 84 -9.25 -2.53 -22.06
CA MET A 84 -10.18 -3.26 -22.91
C MET A 84 -9.52 -4.52 -23.42
N GLY A 85 -10.13 -5.68 -23.09
CA GLY A 85 -9.89 -6.95 -23.75
C GLY A 85 -11.03 -7.28 -24.69
N SER A 86 -11.75 -8.37 -24.44
CA SER A 86 -13.07 -8.66 -25.08
C SER A 86 -14.18 -7.75 -24.54
N SER A 87 -14.04 -7.28 -23.32
CA SER A 87 -14.86 -6.28 -22.65
C SER A 87 -13.99 -5.36 -21.79
N PHE A 88 -14.57 -4.27 -21.30
CA PHE A 88 -13.87 -3.38 -20.37
C PHE A 88 -13.60 -4.09 -19.03
N SER A 89 -12.37 -4.06 -18.56
CA SER A 89 -11.92 -4.79 -17.36
C SER A 89 -12.38 -4.16 -16.04
N GLY A 90 -13.13 -3.06 -16.11
CA GLY A 90 -13.45 -2.21 -14.97
C GLY A 90 -12.30 -1.26 -14.59
N TRP A 91 -12.60 -0.30 -13.76
CA TRP A 91 -11.65 0.66 -13.23
C TRP A 91 -10.88 0.08 -12.04
N LYS A 92 -9.57 0.29 -12.05
CA LYS A 92 -8.69 -0.03 -10.93
C LYS A 92 -7.99 1.24 -10.47
N PRO A 93 -7.95 1.53 -9.16
CA PRO A 93 -7.22 2.69 -8.67
C PRO A 93 -5.74 2.54 -8.99
N PHE A 94 -5.12 3.62 -9.43
CA PHE A 94 -3.67 3.69 -9.50
C PHE A 94 -3.16 3.85 -8.08
N ALA A 95 -2.32 2.93 -7.62
CA ALA A 95 -1.80 2.98 -6.27
C ALA A 95 -0.97 4.26 -6.08
N THR A 96 -1.50 5.22 -5.35
CA THR A 96 -0.73 6.34 -4.82
C THR A 96 0.03 5.82 -3.59
N ALA A 97 1.32 6.14 -3.49
CA ALA A 97 2.10 5.80 -2.31
C ALA A 97 1.67 6.70 -1.15
N GLU A 98 0.80 6.17 -0.28
CA GLU A 98 0.51 6.82 1.00
C GLU A 98 1.58 6.39 2.02
N PRO A 99 2.14 7.32 2.79
CA PRO A 99 3.01 6.96 3.90
C PRO A 99 2.26 6.00 4.84
N PRO A 100 2.86 4.86 5.24
CA PRO A 100 2.21 3.95 6.17
C PRO A 100 1.92 4.67 7.49
N GLN A 101 0.71 4.47 8.00
CA GLN A 101 0.35 4.98 9.33
C GLN A 101 1.10 4.17 10.37
N GLU A 102 1.82 4.87 11.27
CA GLU A 102 2.55 4.25 12.37
C GLU A 102 1.73 4.30 13.67
N TYR A 103 1.83 3.22 14.43
CA TYR A 103 1.19 3.06 15.73
C TYR A 103 2.21 2.72 16.79
N THR A 104 1.90 3.05 18.05
CA THR A 104 2.73 2.66 19.18
C THR A 104 2.67 1.16 19.39
N LEU A 105 3.82 0.49 19.45
CA LEU A 105 3.92 -0.94 19.71
C LEU A 105 3.50 -1.24 21.16
N PRO A 106 2.48 -2.10 21.37
CA PRO A 106 2.06 -2.49 22.73
C PRO A 106 3.16 -3.31 23.43
N LEU A 107 3.80 -2.70 24.42
CA LEU A 107 4.85 -3.30 25.21
C LEU A 107 4.28 -4.03 26.44
N THR A 108 4.99 -5.06 26.91
CA THR A 108 4.71 -5.70 28.18
C THR A 108 5.45 -4.98 29.33
N ASP A 109 5.16 -5.37 30.58
CA ASP A 109 5.81 -4.82 31.78
C ASP A 109 7.30 -5.22 31.96
N TYR A 110 7.84 -6.04 31.05
CA TYR A 110 9.26 -6.39 30.98
C TYR A 110 10.14 -5.27 30.44
N VAL A 111 9.55 -4.33 29.69
CA VAL A 111 10.28 -3.25 29.00
C VAL A 111 9.50 -1.94 29.05
N THR A 112 10.22 -0.83 28.94
CA THR A 112 9.65 0.50 28.71
C THR A 112 10.24 1.09 27.43
N GLU A 113 9.43 1.87 26.70
CA GLU A 113 9.93 2.58 25.52
C GLU A 113 11.04 3.55 25.88
N LEU A 114 12.16 3.45 25.19
CA LEU A 114 13.25 4.42 25.26
C LEU A 114 13.22 5.34 24.02
N TYR A 115 13.16 4.76 22.82
CA TYR A 115 13.05 5.49 21.55
C TYR A 115 12.11 4.75 20.60
N GLY A 116 11.00 5.39 20.23
CA GLY A 116 10.16 5.09 19.08
C GLY A 116 9.80 3.62 18.88
N CYS A 117 9.13 2.97 19.84
CA CYS A 117 8.58 1.63 19.63
C CYS A 117 7.32 1.73 18.77
N ARG A 118 7.42 1.36 17.48
CA ARG A 118 6.37 1.54 16.50
C ARG A 118 6.16 0.32 15.62
N TYR A 119 4.96 0.22 15.05
CA TYR A 119 4.64 -0.65 13.95
C TYR A 119 3.72 0.07 12.96
N GLY A 120 3.78 -0.34 11.70
CA GLY A 120 2.93 0.18 10.64
C GLY A 120 2.77 -0.83 9.52
N ARG A 121 1.78 -0.62 8.64
CA ARG A 121 1.56 -1.46 7.46
C ARG A 121 1.37 -0.56 6.26
N ASP A 122 2.07 -0.84 5.18
CA ASP A 122 1.88 -0.15 3.92
C ASP A 122 0.69 -0.71 3.11
N GLN A 123 0.36 -0.05 2.02
CA GLN A 123 -0.72 -0.42 1.12
C GLN A 123 -0.50 -1.78 0.40
N PHE A 124 0.72 -2.31 0.41
CA PHE A 124 1.07 -3.60 -0.17
C PHE A 124 1.07 -4.74 0.85
N GLY A 125 0.71 -4.43 2.10
CA GLY A 125 0.64 -5.39 3.18
C GLY A 125 1.98 -5.63 3.88
N GLN A 126 3.02 -4.86 3.56
CA GLN A 126 4.30 -4.92 4.24
C GLN A 126 4.20 -4.27 5.61
N VAL A 127 4.58 -5.01 6.65
CA VAL A 127 4.59 -4.54 8.04
C VAL A 127 6.01 -4.19 8.44
N VAL A 128 6.19 -3.00 8.97
CA VAL A 128 7.40 -2.55 9.65
C VAL A 128 7.14 -2.62 11.14
N CYS A 129 8.07 -3.19 11.92
CA CYS A 129 8.01 -3.19 13.37
C CYS A 129 9.43 -2.94 13.92
N TYR A 130 9.56 -1.94 14.79
CA TYR A 130 10.84 -1.55 15.34
C TYR A 130 10.69 -0.91 16.71
N GLY A 131 11.80 -0.83 17.43
CA GLY A 131 11.84 -0.11 18.70
C GLY A 131 13.15 -0.26 19.43
N THR A 132 13.37 0.70 20.32
CA THR A 132 14.43 0.66 21.32
C THR A 132 13.79 0.82 22.69
N MET A 133 14.03 -0.13 23.58
CA MET A 133 13.37 -0.24 24.87
C MET A 133 14.36 -0.58 25.99
N THR A 134 14.10 -0.05 27.16
CA THR A 134 14.87 -0.35 28.38
C THR A 134 14.23 -1.51 29.14
N PRO A 135 14.96 -2.57 29.49
CA PRO A 135 14.47 -3.62 30.36
C PRO A 135 14.11 -3.07 31.77
N THR A 136 12.96 -3.45 32.29
CA THR A 136 12.53 -3.15 33.66
C THR A 136 12.91 -4.26 34.63
N ARG A 137 13.18 -5.44 34.11
CA ARG A 137 13.59 -6.64 34.80
C ARG A 137 14.39 -7.56 33.85
N GLU A 138 14.97 -8.62 34.36
CA GLU A 138 15.62 -9.63 33.54
C GLU A 138 14.62 -10.25 32.55
N ILE A 139 15.01 -10.37 31.28
CA ILE A 139 14.22 -10.99 30.24
C ILE A 139 14.90 -12.28 29.83
N SER A 140 14.34 -13.39 30.30
CA SER A 140 14.82 -14.73 29.91
C SER A 140 14.36 -15.05 28.47
N THR A 141 14.96 -16.10 27.88
CA THR A 141 14.52 -16.60 26.59
C THR A 141 13.00 -16.91 26.57
N ASP A 142 12.37 -16.69 25.45
CA ASP A 142 10.92 -16.90 25.22
C ASP A 142 9.96 -15.91 25.92
N ILE A 143 10.48 -14.96 26.68
CA ILE A 143 9.65 -13.91 27.28
C ILE A 143 9.18 -12.93 26.21
N THR A 144 7.86 -12.69 26.20
CA THR A 144 7.22 -11.71 25.32
C THR A 144 7.47 -10.29 25.84
N ILE A 145 8.02 -9.44 24.99
CA ILE A 145 8.31 -8.03 25.28
C ILE A 145 7.31 -7.06 24.64
N ALA A 146 6.63 -7.50 23.57
CA ALA A 146 5.60 -6.73 22.88
C ALA A 146 4.61 -7.65 22.17
N THR A 147 3.46 -7.11 21.72
CA THR A 147 2.48 -7.88 20.95
C THR A 147 1.92 -7.05 19.80
N LEU A 148 2.03 -7.58 18.59
CA LEU A 148 1.42 -7.00 17.38
C LEU A 148 -0.07 -7.33 17.33
N PRO A 149 -0.97 -6.36 17.06
CA PRO A 149 -2.39 -6.62 16.91
C PRO A 149 -2.69 -7.42 15.62
N ALA A 150 -3.92 -7.94 15.53
CA ALA A 150 -4.40 -8.60 14.32
C ALA A 150 -4.28 -7.66 13.11
N GLY A 151 -3.94 -8.21 11.92
CA GLY A 151 -3.70 -7.45 10.70
C GLY A 151 -2.26 -6.94 10.54
N TYR A 152 -1.43 -7.03 11.60
CA TYR A 152 0.00 -6.66 11.58
C TYR A 152 0.90 -7.84 11.96
N ARG A 153 0.36 -9.04 11.98
CA ARG A 153 1.07 -10.26 12.37
C ARG A 153 1.71 -10.92 11.16
N PRO A 154 2.87 -11.58 11.31
CA PRO A 154 3.46 -12.33 10.21
C PRO A 154 2.65 -13.60 9.91
N THR A 155 2.60 -14.00 8.65
CA THR A 155 1.99 -15.28 8.23
C THR A 155 2.77 -16.50 8.70
N ASN A 156 4.08 -16.33 8.88
CA ASN A 156 4.99 -17.36 9.42
C ASN A 156 5.81 -16.77 10.55
N ALA A 157 6.12 -17.58 11.56
CA ALA A 157 6.99 -17.13 12.64
C ALA A 157 8.38 -16.71 12.11
N LEU A 158 8.87 -15.57 12.61
CA LEU A 158 10.12 -14.97 12.18
C LEU A 158 11.15 -15.01 13.33
N ARG A 159 12.41 -15.06 12.94
CA ARG A 159 13.55 -14.79 13.84
C ARG A 159 14.47 -13.78 13.17
N VAL A 160 14.74 -12.71 13.88
CA VAL A 160 15.59 -11.61 13.42
C VAL A 160 16.65 -11.29 14.49
N ALA A 161 17.70 -10.63 14.08
CA ALA A 161 18.69 -10.11 15.01
C ALA A 161 18.20 -8.82 15.65
N GLY A 162 18.35 -8.71 16.94
CA GLY A 162 18.32 -7.47 17.71
C GLY A 162 19.68 -7.21 18.33
N ILE A 163 19.83 -6.09 19.00
CA ILE A 163 21.01 -5.75 19.79
C ILE A 163 20.61 -5.47 21.22
N VAL A 164 21.48 -5.84 22.13
CA VAL A 164 21.46 -5.46 23.55
C VAL A 164 22.69 -4.61 23.82
N VAL A 165 22.51 -3.48 24.45
CA VAL A 165 23.64 -2.62 24.88
C VAL A 165 23.69 -2.57 26.37
N ASP A 166 24.85 -2.81 26.94
CA ASP A 166 25.10 -2.73 28.38
C ASP A 166 25.40 -1.30 28.83
N GLN A 167 25.57 -1.12 30.15
CA GLN A 167 25.88 0.18 30.75
C GLN A 167 27.25 0.76 30.35
N SER A 168 28.17 -0.08 29.85
CA SER A 168 29.47 0.36 29.33
C SER A 168 29.41 0.80 27.86
N GLY A 169 28.24 0.62 27.20
CA GLY A 169 28.05 0.89 25.79
C GLY A 169 28.44 -0.25 24.84
N PHE A 170 28.79 -1.42 25.42
CA PHE A 170 29.11 -2.61 24.62
C PHE A 170 27.83 -3.23 24.05
N ALA A 171 27.81 -3.47 22.74
CA ALA A 171 26.69 -4.05 22.03
C ALA A 171 26.90 -5.54 21.76
N SER A 172 25.91 -6.36 22.06
CA SER A 172 25.84 -7.77 21.70
C SER A 172 24.61 -8.09 20.89
N VAL A 173 24.68 -9.13 20.06
CA VAL A 173 23.55 -9.57 19.24
C VAL A 173 22.63 -10.49 20.04
N ILE A 174 21.34 -10.31 19.93
CA ILE A 174 20.32 -11.16 20.53
C ILE A 174 19.31 -11.60 19.46
N GLY A 175 18.68 -12.76 19.63
CA GLY A 175 17.57 -13.20 18.80
C GLY A 175 16.26 -12.52 19.22
N ILE A 176 15.49 -12.06 18.25
CA ILE A 176 14.10 -11.60 18.45
C ILE A 176 13.19 -12.51 17.63
N GLY A 177 12.23 -13.14 18.28
CA GLY A 177 11.20 -13.96 17.64
C GLY A 177 9.91 -13.18 17.50
N ILE A 178 9.23 -13.31 16.34
CA ILE A 178 7.89 -12.79 16.14
C ILE A 178 7.00 -13.96 15.73
N ALA A 179 6.04 -14.30 16.57
CA ALA A 179 5.12 -15.39 16.35
C ALA A 179 3.94 -14.98 15.44
N THR A 180 3.29 -15.96 14.83
CA THR A 180 2.05 -15.73 14.06
C THR A 180 0.90 -15.22 14.93
N THR A 181 0.97 -15.40 16.25
CA THR A 181 0.06 -14.80 17.24
C THR A 181 0.32 -13.31 17.49
N GLY A 182 1.44 -12.77 16.96
CA GLY A 182 1.88 -11.38 17.13
C GLY A 182 2.84 -11.17 18.30
N GLU A 183 3.15 -12.17 19.10
CA GLU A 183 4.08 -12.07 20.22
C GLU A 183 5.51 -11.80 19.72
N VAL A 184 6.11 -10.72 20.23
CA VAL A 184 7.50 -10.36 19.99
C VAL A 184 8.27 -10.78 21.24
N SER A 185 9.23 -11.69 21.12
CA SER A 185 9.94 -12.27 22.27
C SER A 185 11.45 -12.31 22.08
N VAL A 186 12.17 -12.27 23.18
CA VAL A 186 13.61 -12.51 23.22
C VAL A 186 13.89 -14.00 22.98
N ARG A 187 14.94 -14.31 22.19
CA ARG A 187 15.31 -15.67 21.81
C ARG A 187 16.80 -15.90 21.98
N GLY A 188 17.14 -17.03 22.58
CA GLY A 188 18.52 -17.53 22.67
C GLY A 188 19.19 -17.16 23.97
N ASP A 189 19.39 -15.89 24.27
CA ASP A 189 20.06 -15.42 25.45
C ASP A 189 19.16 -14.66 26.42
N THR A 190 19.63 -14.43 27.62
CA THR A 190 18.99 -13.62 28.66
C THR A 190 19.45 -12.17 28.54
N VAL A 191 18.52 -11.23 28.59
CA VAL A 191 18.80 -9.80 28.70
C VAL A 191 18.78 -9.42 30.17
N PRO A 192 19.88 -8.97 30.74
CA PRO A 192 19.93 -8.57 32.15
C PRO A 192 19.10 -7.27 32.35
N SER A 193 18.52 -7.12 33.53
CA SER A 193 17.82 -5.89 33.95
C SER A 193 18.72 -4.66 33.98
N THR A 194 20.03 -4.87 34.00
CA THR A 194 21.05 -3.81 33.94
C THR A 194 21.44 -3.42 32.52
N ALA A 195 20.88 -4.04 31.49
CA ALA A 195 21.10 -3.59 30.11
C ALA A 195 20.57 -2.15 29.91
N GLN A 196 21.31 -1.35 29.18
CA GLN A 196 20.91 0.01 28.88
C GLN A 196 19.67 0.01 27.97
N TYR A 197 19.71 -0.82 26.92
CA TYR A 197 18.56 -1.02 26.05
C TYR A 197 18.65 -2.29 25.20
N VAL A 198 17.50 -2.69 24.70
CA VAL A 198 17.30 -3.67 23.62
C VAL A 198 16.72 -2.93 22.42
N SER A 199 17.23 -3.21 21.23
CA SER A 199 16.73 -2.60 19.99
C SER A 199 16.59 -3.63 18.89
N PHE A 200 15.53 -3.50 18.07
CA PHE A 200 15.34 -4.31 16.87
C PHE A 200 14.59 -3.52 15.80
N SER A 201 14.70 -3.98 14.54
CA SER A 201 13.91 -3.51 13.41
C SER A 201 13.69 -4.67 12.46
N VAL A 202 12.47 -4.80 11.95
CA VAL A 202 12.09 -5.87 11.02
C VAL A 202 11.03 -5.39 10.04
N VAL A 203 11.09 -5.91 8.83
CA VAL A 203 10.07 -5.73 7.79
C VAL A 203 9.64 -7.12 7.32
N PHE A 204 8.32 -7.35 7.21
CA PHE A 204 7.77 -8.62 6.78
C PHE A 204 6.39 -8.45 6.13
N GLN A 205 5.90 -9.51 5.45
CA GLN A 205 4.54 -9.53 4.92
C GLN A 205 3.54 -9.84 6.04
N GLY A 206 2.61 -8.94 6.29
CA GLY A 206 1.51 -9.13 7.22
C GLY A 206 0.41 -10.04 6.67
N GLY A 207 -0.23 -10.80 7.56
CA GLY A 207 -1.39 -11.63 7.28
C GLY A 207 -2.71 -10.96 7.60
#